data_77dd39db1173a98b14567fa1d4cc3649
#
_entry.id   77dd39db1173a98b14567fa1d4cc3649
#
_cell.length_a   1.000
_cell.length_b   1.000
_cell.length_c   1.000
_cell.angle_alpha   90.00
_cell.angle_beta   90.00
_cell.angle_gamma   90.00
#
_symmetry.space_group_name_H-M   'P 1'
#
loop_
_entity.id
_entity.type
_entity.pdbx_description
1 polymer ?
#
loop_
_entity_poly.entity_id
_entity_poly.type
_entity_poly.pdbx_seq_one_letter_code
_entity_poly.pdbx_strand_id
1 'polypeptide(L)'
;MIRPLLRFFGRLIIRYLNKPILNYRSYQFIPLAELESCLQPGDVLLVEGNQRISSAIKYLTQSTWSHAAYYVGRDAGLRDKYGHPAALVEADLADGVIAASLTKYLGYNTRICRPALITDADCDIVSNYIINSIGQSYDVKNV
;
A
#
# COMPACT_ATOMS: atom_id res chain seq x y z
N MET A 1 -31.84 -12.02 -4.61
CA MET A 1 -31.76 -10.98 -5.67
C MET A 1 -31.04 -9.70 -5.26
N ILE A 2 -30.84 -9.40 -3.98
CA ILE A 2 -30.22 -8.14 -3.48
C ILE A 2 -28.68 -8.12 -3.60
N ARG A 3 -28.01 -9.29 -3.54
CA ARG A 3 -26.53 -9.41 -3.55
C ARG A 3 -25.81 -8.86 -4.81
N PRO A 4 -26.32 -9.05 -6.06
CA PRO A 4 -25.64 -8.51 -7.24
C PRO A 4 -25.73 -6.98 -7.32
N LEU A 5 -26.85 -6.41 -6.87
CA LEU A 5 -27.07 -4.95 -6.86
C LEU A 5 -26.13 -4.25 -5.86
N LEU A 6 -25.99 -4.79 -4.65
CA LEU A 6 -25.03 -4.29 -3.66
C LEU A 6 -23.58 -4.36 -4.15
N ARG A 7 -23.20 -5.43 -4.85
CA ARG A 7 -21.86 -5.53 -5.46
C ARG A 7 -21.65 -4.50 -6.57
N PHE A 8 -22.67 -4.22 -7.34
CA PHE A 8 -22.61 -3.19 -8.40
C PHE A 8 -22.43 -1.80 -7.80
N PHE A 9 -23.22 -1.43 -6.80
CA PHE A 9 -23.09 -0.14 -6.11
C PHE A 9 -21.76 -0.04 -5.34
N GLY A 10 -21.30 -1.11 -4.69
CA GLY A 10 -20.00 -1.14 -4.05
C GLY A 10 -18.85 -0.85 -5.02
N ARG A 11 -18.88 -1.45 -6.24
CA ARG A 11 -17.89 -1.16 -7.28
C ARG A 11 -17.94 0.28 -7.78
N LEU A 12 -19.12 0.87 -7.89
CA LEU A 12 -19.27 2.28 -8.28
C LEU A 12 -18.68 3.22 -7.21
N ILE A 13 -18.94 2.92 -5.94
CA ILE A 13 -18.40 3.69 -4.81
C ILE A 13 -16.87 3.58 -4.79
N ILE A 14 -16.32 2.37 -4.92
CA ILE A 14 -14.86 2.15 -4.99
C ILE A 14 -14.26 2.93 -6.17
N ARG A 15 -14.87 2.88 -7.35
CA ARG A 15 -14.40 3.66 -8.51
C ARG A 15 -14.43 5.17 -8.26
N TYR A 16 -15.45 5.66 -7.55
CA TYR A 16 -15.55 7.07 -7.20
C TYR A 16 -14.50 7.49 -6.17
N LEU A 17 -14.29 6.67 -5.15
CA LEU A 17 -13.33 6.92 -4.08
C LEU A 17 -11.88 6.82 -4.55
N ASN A 18 -11.59 5.97 -5.54
CA ASN A 18 -10.26 5.82 -6.12
C ASN A 18 -9.88 6.92 -7.13
N LYS A 19 -10.78 7.88 -7.41
CA LYS A 19 -10.44 9.00 -8.29
C LYS A 19 -9.41 9.92 -7.62
N PRO A 20 -8.39 10.37 -8.38
CA PRO A 20 -7.40 11.30 -7.87
C PRO A 20 -8.02 12.66 -7.55
N ILE A 21 -7.40 13.36 -6.58
CA ILE A 21 -7.73 14.73 -6.22
C ILE A 21 -6.91 15.66 -7.10
N LEU A 22 -7.55 16.66 -7.69
CA LEU A 22 -6.93 17.58 -8.64
C LEU A 22 -5.81 18.45 -8.02
N ASN A 23 -5.81 18.64 -6.70
CA ASN A 23 -4.90 19.55 -6.01
C ASN A 23 -3.81 18.83 -5.18
N TYR A 24 -3.49 17.58 -5.49
CA TYR A 24 -2.39 16.89 -4.82
C TYR A 24 -1.05 17.53 -5.25
N ARG A 25 -0.23 17.92 -4.26
CA ARG A 25 1.12 18.40 -4.49
C ARG A 25 2.11 17.44 -3.83
N SER A 26 2.97 16.84 -4.64
CA SER A 26 4.15 16.18 -4.12
C SER A 26 5.18 17.24 -3.75
N TYR A 27 5.65 17.20 -2.51
CA TYR A 27 6.72 18.05 -2.02
C TYR A 27 8.07 17.33 -2.06
N GLN A 28 8.05 16.02 -2.25
CA GLN A 28 9.24 15.18 -2.28
C GLN A 28 9.41 14.58 -3.66
N PHE A 29 10.54 14.83 -4.26
CA PHE A 29 11.02 14.11 -5.42
C PHE A 29 12.23 13.28 -4.98
N ILE A 30 11.98 12.05 -4.55
CA ILE A 30 13.04 11.12 -4.18
C ILE A 30 13.26 10.19 -5.37
N PRO A 31 14.47 10.15 -5.96
CA PRO A 31 14.80 9.16 -6.99
C PRO A 31 14.61 7.73 -6.47
N LEU A 32 14.19 6.82 -7.34
CA LEU A 32 13.96 5.43 -6.97
C LEU A 32 15.18 4.80 -6.28
N ALA A 33 16.37 5.03 -6.83
CA ALA A 33 17.61 4.49 -6.29
C ALA A 33 17.90 4.98 -4.85
N GLU A 34 17.56 6.23 -4.56
CA GLU A 34 17.72 6.79 -3.22
C GLU A 34 16.70 6.19 -2.23
N LEU A 35 15.43 6.09 -2.64
CA LEU A 35 14.41 5.44 -1.84
C LEU A 35 14.78 3.98 -1.53
N GLU A 36 15.25 3.25 -2.52
CA GLU A 36 15.69 1.86 -2.37
C GLU A 36 16.90 1.72 -1.44
N SER A 37 17.84 2.65 -1.51
CA SER A 37 19.04 2.62 -0.64
C SER A 37 18.73 2.84 0.84
N CYS A 38 17.61 3.51 1.13
CA CYS A 38 17.16 3.78 2.50
C CYS A 38 16.31 2.66 3.11
N LEU A 39 15.66 1.84 2.27
CA LEU A 39 14.74 0.79 2.71
C LEU A 39 15.47 -0.48 3.12
N GLN A 40 14.99 -1.10 4.19
CA GLN A 40 15.44 -2.41 4.68
C GLN A 40 14.22 -3.34 4.84
N PRO A 41 14.36 -4.66 4.59
CA PRO A 41 13.28 -5.60 4.87
C PRO A 41 12.73 -5.41 6.29
N GLY A 42 11.41 -5.37 6.44
CA GLY A 42 10.76 -5.04 7.70
C GLY A 42 10.30 -3.59 7.83
N ASP A 43 10.75 -2.69 6.96
CA ASP A 43 10.29 -1.30 6.96
C ASP A 43 8.84 -1.20 6.47
N VAL A 44 8.13 -0.21 7.01
CA VAL A 44 6.81 0.20 6.53
C VAL A 44 6.93 1.52 5.80
N LEU A 45 6.54 1.53 4.53
CA LEU A 45 6.44 2.74 3.72
C LEU A 45 5.05 3.35 3.92
N LEU A 46 4.97 4.46 4.63
CA LEU A 46 3.76 5.27 4.72
C LEU A 46 3.66 6.17 3.49
N VAL A 47 2.46 6.30 2.94
CA VAL A 47 2.19 7.06 1.73
C VAL A 47 1.08 8.07 1.98
N GLU A 48 1.31 9.30 1.56
CA GLU A 48 0.26 10.30 1.44
C GLU A 48 -0.48 10.08 0.11
N GLY A 49 -1.58 9.34 0.17
CA GLY A 49 -2.38 9.07 -1.04
C GLY A 49 -3.04 10.34 -1.60
N ASN A 50 -3.23 10.34 -2.91
CA ASN A 50 -3.84 11.44 -3.66
C ASN A 50 -5.28 11.14 -4.11
N GLN A 51 -5.88 10.07 -3.60
CA GLN A 51 -7.24 9.67 -3.95
C GLN A 51 -8.27 10.28 -2.98
N ARG A 52 -9.54 10.30 -3.38
CA ARG A 52 -10.63 10.80 -2.52
C ARG A 52 -10.76 10.02 -1.21
N ILE A 53 -10.60 8.69 -1.26
CA ILE A 53 -10.57 7.85 -0.07
C ILE A 53 -9.45 8.27 0.89
N SER A 54 -8.30 8.63 0.33
CA SER A 54 -7.16 9.09 1.13
C SER A 54 -7.49 10.36 1.93
N SER A 55 -8.28 11.28 1.36
CA SER A 55 -8.73 12.48 2.10
C SER A 55 -9.64 12.12 3.27
N ALA A 56 -10.56 11.16 3.09
CA ALA A 56 -11.43 10.70 4.17
C ALA A 56 -10.61 10.03 5.28
N ILE A 57 -9.66 9.16 4.92
CA ILE A 57 -8.77 8.50 5.89
C ILE A 57 -7.95 9.55 6.65
N LYS A 58 -7.30 10.49 5.95
CA LYS A 58 -6.52 11.56 6.58
C LYS A 58 -7.34 12.38 7.57
N TYR A 59 -8.58 12.70 7.21
CA TYR A 59 -9.49 13.42 8.09
C TYR A 59 -9.88 12.61 9.32
N LEU A 60 -10.23 11.35 9.16
CA LEU A 60 -10.66 10.48 10.26
C LEU A 60 -9.51 10.13 11.21
N THR A 61 -8.32 9.91 10.69
CA THR A 61 -7.13 9.53 11.47
C THR A 61 -6.36 10.73 12.00
N GLN A 62 -6.70 11.94 11.56
CA GLN A 62 -5.94 13.17 11.85
C GLN A 62 -4.46 13.02 11.47
N SER A 63 -4.19 12.29 10.40
CA SER A 63 -2.85 11.96 9.90
C SER A 63 -2.66 12.41 8.46
N THR A 64 -1.44 12.74 8.09
CA THR A 64 -1.06 12.97 6.69
C THR A 64 -1.06 11.65 5.88
N TRP A 65 -0.79 10.55 6.55
CA TRP A 65 -0.63 9.25 5.92
C TRP A 65 -1.98 8.54 5.78
N SER A 66 -2.27 8.05 4.61
CA SER A 66 -3.52 7.37 4.30
C SER A 66 -3.35 5.95 3.77
N HIS A 67 -2.11 5.54 3.56
CA HIS A 67 -1.77 4.20 3.08
C HIS A 67 -0.45 3.73 3.66
N ALA A 68 -0.28 2.41 3.77
CA ALA A 68 0.94 1.77 4.23
C ALA A 68 1.24 0.55 3.37
N ALA A 69 2.52 0.35 3.06
CA ALA A 69 3.02 -0.82 2.38
C ALA A 69 4.22 -1.39 3.14
N TYR A 70 4.27 -2.70 3.30
CA TYR A 70 5.37 -3.38 3.97
C TYR A 70 6.47 -3.73 2.98
N TYR A 71 7.72 -3.38 3.29
CA TYR A 71 8.86 -3.67 2.44
C TYR A 71 9.45 -5.04 2.79
N VAL A 72 9.34 -5.98 1.86
CA VAL A 72 9.87 -7.34 2.00
C VAL A 72 11.27 -7.52 1.41
N GLY A 73 11.77 -6.50 0.69
CA GLY A 73 13.03 -6.58 -0.04
C GLY A 73 12.88 -7.10 -1.46
N ARG A 74 13.87 -6.81 -2.29
CA ARG A 74 13.92 -7.26 -3.70
C ARG A 74 14.17 -8.75 -3.84
N ASP A 75 14.93 -9.30 -2.90
CA ASP A 75 15.33 -10.72 -2.91
C ASP A 75 14.16 -11.66 -2.64
N ALA A 76 13.01 -11.13 -2.21
CA ALA A 76 11.77 -11.89 -2.09
C ALA A 76 11.25 -12.44 -3.43
N GLY A 77 11.77 -11.94 -4.57
CA GLY A 77 11.44 -12.45 -5.90
C GLY A 77 9.99 -12.20 -6.33
N LEU A 78 9.28 -11.29 -5.65
CA LEU A 78 7.89 -10.99 -5.95
C LEU A 78 7.75 -10.21 -7.25
N ARG A 79 6.58 -10.34 -7.86
CA ARG A 79 6.15 -9.56 -9.02
C ARG A 79 4.78 -8.95 -8.79
N ASP A 80 4.58 -7.75 -9.30
CA ASP A 80 3.27 -7.12 -9.31
C ASP A 80 2.34 -7.75 -10.37
N LYS A 81 1.11 -7.31 -10.43
CA LYS A 81 0.10 -7.81 -11.38
C LYS A 81 0.45 -7.57 -12.86
N TYR A 82 1.43 -6.74 -13.14
CA TYR A 82 1.93 -6.45 -14.50
C TYR A 82 3.21 -7.20 -14.81
N GLY A 83 3.73 -8.00 -13.87
CA GLY A 83 4.97 -8.77 -14.02
C GLY A 83 6.25 -7.99 -13.69
N HIS A 84 6.16 -6.73 -13.21
CA HIS A 84 7.32 -5.97 -12.79
C HIS A 84 7.85 -6.47 -11.44
N PRO A 85 9.16 -6.34 -11.19
CA PRO A 85 9.72 -6.64 -9.88
C PRO A 85 9.01 -5.85 -8.77
N ALA A 86 8.59 -6.57 -7.73
CA ALA A 86 7.91 -6.00 -6.58
C ALA A 86 8.71 -6.26 -5.30
N ALA A 87 8.73 -5.28 -4.42
CA ALA A 87 9.41 -5.35 -3.14
C ALA A 87 8.53 -4.90 -1.97
N LEU A 88 7.29 -4.50 -2.28
CA LEU A 88 6.27 -4.11 -1.31
C LEU A 88 5.12 -5.10 -1.31
N VAL A 89 4.49 -5.26 -0.16
CA VAL A 89 3.18 -5.93 -0.02
C VAL A 89 2.24 -4.96 0.67
N GLU A 90 1.04 -4.83 0.13
CA GLU A 90 0.05 -3.88 0.59
C GLU A 90 -1.37 -4.41 0.47
N ALA A 91 -2.31 -3.82 1.21
CA ALA A 91 -3.73 -4.08 1.06
C ALA A 91 -4.37 -3.03 0.15
N ASP A 92 -4.92 -3.47 -0.98
CA ASP A 92 -5.68 -2.65 -1.93
C ASP A 92 -7.17 -2.95 -1.80
N LEU A 93 -8.01 -1.91 -1.83
CA LEU A 93 -9.47 -2.06 -1.68
C LEU A 93 -10.13 -2.90 -2.78
N ALA A 94 -9.57 -2.85 -4.00
CA ALA A 94 -10.11 -3.56 -5.15
C ALA A 94 -9.52 -4.97 -5.31
N ASP A 95 -8.20 -5.07 -5.12
CA ASP A 95 -7.42 -6.26 -5.46
C ASP A 95 -7.03 -7.10 -4.21
N GLY A 96 -7.33 -6.60 -2.99
CA GLY A 96 -6.95 -7.29 -1.75
C GLY A 96 -5.46 -7.12 -1.42
N VAL A 97 -4.85 -8.14 -0.83
CA VAL A 97 -3.42 -8.12 -0.51
C VAL A 97 -2.63 -8.43 -1.77
N ILE A 98 -1.78 -7.49 -2.18
CA ILE A 98 -1.02 -7.55 -3.44
C ILE A 98 0.45 -7.24 -3.24
N ALA A 99 1.27 -7.77 -4.14
CA ALA A 99 2.64 -7.32 -4.30
C ALA A 99 2.68 -6.04 -5.18
N ALA A 100 3.49 -5.06 -4.80
CA ALA A 100 3.59 -3.80 -5.49
C ALA A 100 5.05 -3.39 -5.73
N SER A 101 5.30 -2.75 -6.88
CA SER A 101 6.59 -2.15 -7.19
C SER A 101 6.76 -0.82 -6.46
N LEU A 102 7.99 -0.51 -6.03
CA LEU A 102 8.33 0.81 -5.48
C LEU A 102 8.07 1.95 -6.46
N THR A 103 8.14 1.67 -7.76
CA THR A 103 7.85 2.66 -8.81
C THR A 103 6.42 3.21 -8.74
N LYS A 104 5.49 2.45 -8.14
CA LYS A 104 4.10 2.88 -7.90
C LYS A 104 4.04 4.18 -7.08
N TYR A 105 5.01 4.37 -6.19
CA TYR A 105 5.01 5.48 -5.23
C TYR A 105 5.96 6.62 -5.59
N LEU A 106 6.59 6.58 -6.77
CA LEU A 106 7.34 7.71 -7.28
C LEU A 106 6.40 8.91 -7.50
N GLY A 107 6.79 10.06 -6.96
CA GLY A 107 5.96 11.27 -7.01
C GLY A 107 4.91 11.38 -5.90
N TYR A 108 4.88 10.45 -4.96
CA TYR A 108 4.11 10.58 -3.72
C TYR A 108 4.99 11.07 -2.57
N ASN A 109 4.39 11.77 -1.63
CA ASN A 109 5.03 12.01 -0.35
C ASN A 109 5.04 10.70 0.44
N THR A 110 6.21 10.27 0.88
CA THR A 110 6.39 9.00 1.58
C THR A 110 7.22 9.18 2.84
N ARG A 111 7.06 8.23 3.77
CA ARG A 111 7.84 8.15 5.01
C ARG A 111 8.20 6.71 5.28
N ILE A 112 9.47 6.45 5.51
CA ILE A 112 9.96 5.14 5.97
C ILE A 112 9.82 5.08 7.48
N CYS A 113 9.12 4.06 7.97
CA CYS A 113 9.02 3.74 9.38
C CYS A 113 9.70 2.40 9.63
N ARG A 114 10.77 2.43 10.40
CA ARG A 114 11.52 1.23 10.78
C ARG A 114 11.10 0.80 12.18
N PRO A 115 10.62 -0.43 12.35
CA PRO A 115 10.31 -0.95 13.67
C PRO A 115 11.57 -0.96 14.54
N ALA A 116 11.45 -0.47 15.77
CA ALA A 116 12.49 -0.57 16.77
C ALA A 116 12.28 -1.85 17.61
N LEU A 117 13.35 -2.43 18.11
CA LEU A 117 13.30 -3.55 19.07
C LEU A 117 12.72 -4.87 18.50
N ILE A 118 12.75 -5.07 17.19
CA ILE A 118 12.51 -6.39 16.57
C ILE A 118 13.83 -6.97 16.09
N THR A 119 13.93 -8.29 16.13
CA THR A 119 15.10 -9.04 15.64
C THR A 119 14.94 -9.35 14.15
N ASP A 120 16.04 -9.72 13.48
CA ASP A 120 15.99 -10.20 12.09
C ASP A 120 15.07 -11.42 11.96
N ALA A 121 15.08 -12.32 12.95
CA ALA A 121 14.19 -13.47 12.98
C ALA A 121 12.70 -13.07 13.06
N ASP A 122 12.37 -12.03 13.82
CA ASP A 122 11.01 -11.49 13.87
C ASP A 122 10.62 -10.86 12.51
N CYS A 123 11.54 -10.15 11.87
CA CYS A 123 11.33 -9.61 10.52
C CYS A 123 11.05 -10.72 9.51
N ASP A 124 11.77 -11.82 9.56
CA ASP A 124 11.57 -12.98 8.68
C ASP A 124 10.20 -13.61 8.90
N ILE A 125 9.78 -13.78 10.16
CA ILE A 125 8.45 -14.32 10.50
C ILE A 125 7.35 -13.41 9.94
N VAL A 126 7.45 -12.11 10.17
CA VAL A 126 6.46 -11.12 9.70
C VAL A 126 6.44 -11.07 8.17
N SER A 127 7.61 -11.03 7.53
CA SER A 127 7.73 -11.02 6.06
C SER A 127 7.09 -12.25 5.43
N ASN A 128 7.36 -13.43 5.96
CA ASN A 128 6.77 -14.68 5.49
C ASN A 128 5.25 -14.68 5.67
N TYR A 129 4.73 -14.22 6.80
CA TYR A 129 3.29 -14.10 7.03
C TYR A 129 2.64 -13.16 6.01
N ILE A 130 3.22 -11.99 5.78
CA ILE A 130 2.70 -10.98 4.85
C ILE A 130 2.75 -11.49 3.41
N ILE A 131 3.85 -12.12 2.98
CA ILE A 131 3.97 -12.72 1.64
C ILE A 131 2.92 -13.80 1.43
N ASN A 132 2.71 -14.68 2.42
CA ASN A 132 1.70 -15.74 2.35
C ASN A 132 0.26 -15.21 2.37
N SER A 133 0.05 -13.95 2.75
CA SER A 133 -1.25 -13.29 2.72
C SER A 133 -1.62 -12.73 1.34
N ILE A 134 -0.66 -12.70 0.39
CA ILE A 134 -0.93 -12.22 -0.98
C ILE A 134 -2.06 -13.04 -1.62
N GLY A 135 -3.03 -12.34 -2.21
CA GLY A 135 -4.23 -12.93 -2.80
C GLY A 135 -5.44 -13.01 -1.86
N GLN A 136 -5.27 -12.68 -0.58
CA GLN A 136 -6.42 -12.55 0.33
C GLN A 136 -7.24 -11.32 -0.07
N SER A 137 -8.58 -11.46 -0.05
CA SER A 137 -9.48 -10.35 -0.34
C SER A 137 -9.59 -9.40 0.85
N TYR A 138 -9.74 -8.11 0.56
CA TYR A 138 -10.06 -7.12 1.58
C TYR A 138 -11.45 -7.38 2.18
N ASP A 139 -11.57 -7.41 3.50
CA ASP A 139 -12.87 -7.62 4.16
C ASP A 139 -13.65 -6.30 4.23
N VAL A 140 -14.30 -5.95 3.12
CA VAL A 140 -15.16 -4.77 3.03
C VAL A 140 -16.47 -4.86 3.82
N LYS A 141 -16.73 -5.97 4.53
CA LYS A 141 -17.95 -6.12 5.33
C LYS A 141 -17.81 -5.56 6.74
N ASN A 142 -16.59 -5.42 7.20
CA ASN A 142 -16.27 -4.96 8.56
C ASN A 142 -15.60 -3.57 8.60
N VAL A 143 -15.76 -2.78 7.52
CA VAL A 143 -15.28 -1.40 7.40
C VAL A 143 -16.43 -0.43 7.51
#